data_17e6ebb16b01d4d112d7c3ce0c510736
#
_entry.id   17e6ebb16b01d4d112d7c3ce0c510736
#
_cell.length_a   1.000
_cell.length_b   1.000
_cell.length_c   1.000
_cell.angle_alpha   90.00
_cell.angle_beta   90.00
_cell.angle_gamma   90.00
#
_symmetry.space_group_name_H-M   'P 1'
#
loop_
_entity.id
_entity.type
_entity.pdbx_description
1 polymer ?
#
loop_
_entity_poly.entity_id
_entity_poly.type
_entity_poly.pdbx_seq_one_letter_code
_entity_poly.pdbx_strand_id
1 'polypeptide(L)'
;EMQRSLVGSEMCIRDRNRWLDLAQELQFLAQGGLAYTKDKFDQERFERIRQISAEMVALQSDLPIATVTSLFCNETGFQTPKLDSRGAVFKGDKILLVQESDGRWSIPGGWVDALASVKENTIRELQEEAGIEAQIVKVIAILDRNIHNTPRYAYGITKIFIECSYLGGAFKPNIETLDSGYFSLDELPELAEEKVTLEQIKMCFKAHFDDNWQCLCD
;
A
#
# COMPACT_ATOMS: atom_id res chain seq x y z
N GLU A 1 -9.82 7.49 -37.08
CA GLU A 1 -10.19 6.21 -36.40
C GLU A 1 -9.33 5.96 -35.15
N MET A 2 -8.01 6.21 -35.21
CA MET A 2 -7.09 5.99 -34.06
C MET A 2 -7.37 6.92 -32.85
N GLN A 3 -7.80 8.15 -33.04
CA GLN A 3 -8.20 9.07 -31.97
C GLN A 3 -9.50 8.67 -31.26
N ARG A 4 -10.47 8.04 -31.96
CA ARG A 4 -11.70 7.52 -31.34
C ARG A 4 -11.45 6.31 -30.45
N SER A 5 -10.47 5.47 -30.77
CA SER A 5 -10.09 4.29 -29.97
C SER A 5 -9.43 4.68 -28.64
N LEU A 6 -8.57 5.71 -28.63
CA LEU A 6 -7.91 6.20 -27.41
C LEU A 6 -8.88 6.87 -26.43
N VAL A 7 -9.80 7.71 -26.96
CA VAL A 7 -10.85 8.33 -26.13
C VAL A 7 -11.79 7.30 -25.51
N GLY A 8 -12.11 6.23 -26.25
CA GLY A 8 -12.92 5.12 -25.73
C GLY A 8 -12.22 4.35 -24.60
N SER A 9 -10.91 4.13 -24.70
CA SER A 9 -10.15 3.40 -23.67
C SER A 9 -9.93 4.22 -22.39
N GLU A 10 -9.66 5.51 -22.50
CA GLU A 10 -9.50 6.41 -21.34
C GLU A 10 -10.83 6.62 -20.60
N MET A 11 -11.94 6.77 -21.32
CA MET A 11 -13.28 6.86 -20.74
C MET A 11 -13.66 5.57 -20.02
N CYS A 12 -13.33 4.41 -20.57
CA CYS A 12 -13.59 3.12 -19.95
C CYS A 12 -12.76 2.89 -18.65
N ILE A 13 -11.53 3.38 -18.58
CA ILE A 13 -10.66 3.31 -17.41
C ILE A 13 -11.17 4.27 -16.31
N ARG A 14 -11.55 5.49 -16.69
CA ARG A 14 -12.09 6.50 -15.77
C ARG A 14 -13.41 6.06 -15.14
N ASP A 15 -14.29 5.45 -15.93
CA ASP A 15 -15.58 4.93 -15.46
C ASP A 15 -15.38 3.72 -14.54
N ARG A 16 -14.43 2.84 -14.82
CA ARG A 16 -14.09 1.71 -13.93
C ARG A 16 -13.57 2.18 -12.58
N ASN A 17 -12.70 3.19 -12.54
CA ASN A 17 -12.18 3.74 -11.29
C ASN A 17 -13.31 4.38 -10.46
N ARG A 18 -14.19 5.16 -11.10
CA ARG A 18 -15.34 5.76 -10.43
C ARG A 18 -16.32 4.71 -9.88
N TRP A 19 -16.54 3.63 -10.62
CA TRP A 19 -17.39 2.53 -10.18
C TRP A 19 -16.83 1.84 -8.92
N LEU A 20 -15.52 1.61 -8.90
CA LEU A 20 -14.84 1.05 -7.72
C LEU A 20 -14.93 2.00 -6.52
N ASP A 21 -14.76 3.30 -6.72
CA ASP A 21 -14.88 4.31 -5.66
C ASP A 21 -16.29 4.28 -5.04
N LEU A 22 -17.33 4.23 -5.86
CA LEU A 22 -18.72 4.13 -5.39
C LEU A 22 -18.98 2.82 -4.63
N ALA A 23 -18.44 1.71 -5.09
CA ALA A 23 -18.58 0.44 -4.39
C ALA A 23 -17.85 0.47 -3.03
N GLN A 24 -16.65 1.06 -2.95
CA GLN A 24 -15.91 1.24 -1.69
C GLN A 24 -16.67 2.14 -0.72
N GLU A 25 -17.23 3.26 -1.19
CA GLU A 25 -18.04 4.16 -0.38
C GLU A 25 -19.27 3.47 0.20
N LEU A 26 -20.01 2.71 -0.63
CA LEU A 26 -21.16 1.92 -0.18
C LEU A 26 -20.76 0.89 0.87
N GLN A 27 -19.67 0.18 0.67
CA GLN A 27 -19.14 -0.78 1.65
C GLN A 27 -18.79 -0.08 2.97
N PHE A 28 -18.08 1.03 2.92
CA PHE A 28 -17.69 1.79 4.10
C PHE A 28 -18.91 2.29 4.89
N LEU A 29 -19.90 2.89 4.21
CA LEU A 29 -21.14 3.37 4.82
C LEU A 29 -21.92 2.24 5.48
N ALA A 30 -22.07 1.10 4.78
CA ALA A 30 -22.77 -0.05 5.31
C ALA A 30 -22.03 -0.67 6.51
N GLN A 31 -20.72 -0.80 6.44
CA GLN A 31 -19.89 -1.31 7.54
C GLN A 31 -19.98 -0.41 8.78
N GLY A 32 -19.92 0.91 8.59
CA GLY A 32 -20.11 1.88 9.68
C GLY A 32 -21.51 1.77 10.28
N GLY A 33 -22.55 1.63 9.46
CA GLY A 33 -23.91 1.39 9.93
C GLY A 33 -24.03 0.12 10.76
N LEU A 34 -23.47 -1.00 10.29
CA LEU A 34 -23.47 -2.28 11.02
C LEU A 34 -22.69 -2.22 12.33
N ALA A 35 -21.64 -1.41 12.42
CA ALA A 35 -20.84 -1.27 13.64
C ALA A 35 -21.62 -0.58 14.78
N TYR A 36 -22.57 0.30 14.46
CA TYR A 36 -23.22 1.15 15.47
C TYR A 36 -24.73 0.92 15.61
N THR A 37 -25.43 0.38 14.58
CA THR A 37 -26.87 0.17 14.68
C THR A 37 -27.23 -0.90 15.71
N LYS A 38 -28.34 -0.68 16.42
CA LYS A 38 -28.98 -1.67 17.29
C LYS A 38 -30.30 -2.16 16.75
N ASP A 39 -30.81 -1.51 15.69
CA ASP A 39 -32.04 -1.87 15.04
C ASP A 39 -31.83 -2.98 14.02
N LYS A 40 -32.59 -4.07 14.15
CA LYS A 40 -32.45 -5.24 13.27
C LYS A 40 -32.87 -5.00 11.81
N PHE A 41 -33.79 -4.06 11.58
CA PHE A 41 -34.20 -3.71 10.22
C PHE A 41 -33.11 -2.86 9.54
N ASP A 42 -32.42 -2.02 10.29
CA ASP A 42 -31.27 -1.29 9.78
C ASP A 42 -30.09 -2.24 9.54
N GLN A 43 -29.88 -3.26 10.38
CA GLN A 43 -28.87 -4.31 10.14
C GLN A 43 -29.13 -4.99 8.79
N GLU A 44 -30.35 -5.45 8.54
CA GLU A 44 -30.71 -6.08 7.25
C GLU A 44 -30.45 -5.13 6.05
N ARG A 45 -30.77 -3.84 6.20
CA ARG A 45 -30.52 -2.84 5.15
C ARG A 45 -29.03 -2.64 4.89
N PHE A 46 -28.24 -2.50 5.94
CA PHE A 46 -26.78 -2.35 5.80
C PHE A 46 -26.11 -3.60 5.28
N GLU A 47 -26.53 -4.80 5.71
CA GLU A 47 -26.08 -6.07 5.12
C GLU A 47 -26.39 -6.13 3.62
N ARG A 48 -27.59 -5.71 3.21
CA ARG A 48 -27.95 -5.67 1.80
C ARG A 48 -27.10 -4.66 1.01
N ILE A 49 -26.82 -3.48 1.56
CA ILE A 49 -25.92 -2.49 0.91
C ILE A 49 -24.52 -3.05 0.75
N ARG A 50 -23.95 -3.72 1.76
CA ARG A 50 -22.66 -4.42 1.65
C ARG A 50 -22.66 -5.44 0.53
N GLN A 51 -23.72 -6.25 0.44
CA GLN A 51 -23.86 -7.26 -0.60
C GLN A 51 -23.93 -6.62 -2.00
N ILE A 52 -24.70 -5.52 -2.16
CA ILE A 52 -24.77 -4.78 -3.42
C ILE A 52 -23.38 -4.24 -3.80
N SER A 53 -22.63 -3.69 -2.87
CA SER A 53 -21.29 -3.18 -3.15
C SER A 53 -20.33 -4.29 -3.61
N ALA A 54 -20.40 -5.48 -2.99
CA ALA A 54 -19.62 -6.65 -3.44
C ALA A 54 -20.07 -7.14 -4.83
N GLU A 55 -21.38 -7.15 -5.12
CA GLU A 55 -21.92 -7.47 -6.45
C GLU A 55 -21.40 -6.48 -7.50
N MET A 56 -21.36 -5.18 -7.17
CA MET A 56 -20.80 -4.13 -8.06
C MET A 56 -19.34 -4.40 -8.42
N VAL A 57 -18.50 -4.75 -7.44
CA VAL A 57 -17.08 -5.09 -7.69
C VAL A 57 -16.97 -6.38 -8.52
N ALA A 58 -17.77 -7.41 -8.22
CA ALA A 58 -17.77 -8.67 -8.95
C ALA A 58 -18.17 -8.51 -10.43
N LEU A 59 -19.11 -7.61 -10.74
CA LEU A 59 -19.53 -7.30 -12.10
C LEU A 59 -18.45 -6.64 -12.97
N GLN A 60 -17.46 -6.00 -12.34
CA GLN A 60 -16.35 -5.31 -13.01
C GLN A 60 -15.02 -6.05 -12.93
N SER A 61 -15.00 -7.14 -12.18
CA SER A 61 -13.86 -8.05 -12.05
C SER A 61 -14.30 -9.44 -12.50
N ASP A 62 -13.43 -10.22 -13.09
CA ASP A 62 -13.73 -11.61 -13.46
C ASP A 62 -13.67 -12.54 -12.22
N LEU A 63 -13.89 -12.00 -11.02
CA LEU A 63 -13.83 -12.74 -9.76
C LEU A 63 -15.22 -13.21 -9.31
N PRO A 64 -15.34 -14.43 -8.77
CA PRO A 64 -16.57 -14.88 -8.13
C PRO A 64 -16.98 -13.97 -6.96
N ILE A 65 -18.27 -13.71 -6.80
CA ILE A 65 -18.79 -12.86 -5.73
C ILE A 65 -18.34 -13.32 -4.33
N ALA A 66 -18.22 -14.60 -4.09
CA ALA A 66 -17.73 -15.15 -2.82
C ALA A 66 -16.29 -14.71 -2.53
N THR A 67 -15.42 -14.67 -3.55
CA THR A 67 -14.04 -14.18 -3.46
C THR A 67 -14.02 -12.68 -3.17
N VAL A 68 -14.84 -11.90 -3.89
CA VAL A 68 -14.95 -10.46 -3.66
C VAL A 68 -15.46 -10.18 -2.24
N THR A 69 -16.49 -10.87 -1.79
CA THR A 69 -17.04 -10.70 -0.43
C THR A 69 -15.99 -11.03 0.63
N SER A 70 -15.19 -12.09 0.44
CA SER A 70 -14.12 -12.46 1.36
C SER A 70 -12.98 -11.47 1.42
N LEU A 71 -12.66 -10.80 0.31
CA LEU A 71 -11.57 -9.83 0.22
C LEU A 71 -12.00 -8.40 0.61
N PHE A 72 -13.26 -8.07 0.33
CA PHE A 72 -13.77 -6.71 0.38
C PHE A 72 -14.67 -6.43 1.60
N CYS A 73 -15.37 -7.45 2.11
CA CYS A 73 -16.34 -7.34 3.19
C CYS A 73 -16.02 -8.26 4.38
N ASN A 74 -14.75 -8.55 4.64
CA ASN A 74 -14.34 -9.53 5.66
C ASN A 74 -14.12 -8.92 7.04
N GLU A 75 -14.17 -7.61 7.19
CA GLU A 75 -13.97 -6.93 8.47
C GLU A 75 -15.29 -6.79 9.24
N THR A 76 -15.18 -6.76 10.56
CA THR A 76 -16.26 -6.42 11.49
C THR A 76 -15.91 -5.14 12.24
N GLY A 77 -16.92 -4.35 12.63
CA GLY A 77 -16.71 -3.05 13.27
C GLY A 77 -16.47 -1.94 12.25
N PHE A 78 -15.93 -0.82 12.69
CA PHE A 78 -15.65 0.32 11.83
C PHE A 78 -14.42 0.03 10.95
N GLN A 79 -14.59 0.13 9.65
CA GLN A 79 -13.50 -0.14 8.70
C GLN A 79 -12.48 1.00 8.70
N THR A 80 -11.20 0.66 8.78
CA THR A 80 -10.08 1.61 8.71
C THR A 80 -9.09 1.18 7.64
N PRO A 81 -8.25 2.09 7.11
CA PRO A 81 -7.14 1.70 6.24
C PRO A 81 -6.18 0.76 6.98
N LYS A 82 -5.64 -0.22 6.26
CA LYS A 82 -4.50 -1.02 6.75
C LYS A 82 -3.23 -0.17 6.71
N LEU A 83 -2.30 -0.45 7.62
CA LEU A 83 -1.01 0.24 7.66
C LEU A 83 0.05 -0.60 6.95
N ASP A 84 0.85 0.05 6.10
CA ASP A 84 2.05 -0.49 5.43
C ASP A 84 3.22 0.44 5.76
N SER A 85 4.33 -0.08 6.29
CA SER A 85 5.51 0.73 6.62
C SER A 85 6.70 0.35 5.77
N ARG A 86 7.46 1.35 5.29
CA ARG A 86 8.62 1.21 4.42
C ARG A 86 9.83 1.89 5.03
N GLY A 87 10.93 1.14 5.22
CA GLY A 87 12.16 1.64 5.82
C GLY A 87 13.19 2.08 4.75
N ALA A 88 13.33 3.39 4.54
CA ALA A 88 14.33 3.95 3.65
C ALA A 88 15.68 4.06 4.37
N VAL A 89 16.65 3.27 3.96
CA VAL A 89 18.02 3.28 4.51
C VAL A 89 18.98 3.71 3.43
N PHE A 90 19.85 4.66 3.75
CA PHE A 90 20.79 5.24 2.81
C PHE A 90 22.25 4.91 3.15
N LYS A 91 23.07 4.80 2.12
CA LYS A 91 24.52 4.72 2.20
C LYS A 91 25.12 5.69 1.18
N GLY A 92 25.48 6.89 1.63
CA GLY A 92 25.84 7.99 0.75
C GLY A 92 24.65 8.40 -0.12
N ASP A 93 24.82 8.36 -1.44
CA ASP A 93 23.84 8.69 -2.46
C ASP A 93 23.05 7.48 -2.99
N LYS A 94 22.99 6.39 -2.21
CA LYS A 94 22.29 5.15 -2.59
C LYS A 94 21.27 4.74 -1.54
N ILE A 95 20.10 4.29 -2.01
CA ILE A 95 19.03 3.74 -1.18
C ILE A 95 19.07 2.21 -1.18
N LEU A 96 18.79 1.61 -0.03
CA LEU A 96 18.62 0.17 0.11
C LEU A 96 17.30 -0.28 -0.52
N LEU A 97 17.38 -1.28 -1.39
CA LEU A 97 16.23 -2.01 -1.91
C LEU A 97 16.43 -3.51 -1.65
N VAL A 98 15.32 -4.24 -1.61
CA VAL A 98 15.28 -5.70 -1.54
C VAL A 98 14.61 -6.26 -2.77
N GLN A 99 15.08 -7.44 -3.21
CA GLN A 99 14.53 -8.13 -4.36
C GLN A 99 13.43 -9.09 -3.93
N GLU A 100 12.24 -8.87 -4.44
CA GLU A 100 11.06 -9.68 -4.22
C GLU A 100 11.16 -11.06 -4.91
N SER A 101 10.30 -11.98 -4.54
CA SER A 101 10.27 -13.33 -5.11
C SER A 101 10.02 -13.39 -6.62
N ASP A 102 9.44 -12.35 -7.20
CA ASP A 102 9.21 -12.20 -8.66
C ASP A 102 10.37 -11.52 -9.40
N GLY A 103 11.44 -11.16 -8.68
CA GLY A 103 12.66 -10.56 -9.23
C GLY A 103 12.65 -9.03 -9.26
N ARG A 104 11.53 -8.38 -9.00
CA ARG A 104 11.42 -6.91 -8.93
C ARG A 104 11.86 -6.39 -7.56
N TRP A 105 12.10 -5.10 -7.45
CA TRP A 105 12.70 -4.50 -6.27
C TRP A 105 11.78 -3.50 -5.57
N SER A 106 11.88 -3.45 -4.25
CA SER A 106 11.13 -2.49 -3.44
C SER A 106 11.95 -1.96 -2.26
N ILE A 107 11.47 -0.88 -1.64
CA ILE A 107 11.95 -0.44 -0.31
C ILE A 107 11.49 -1.50 0.71
N PRO A 108 12.38 -2.04 1.57
CA PRO A 108 12.01 -3.05 2.55
C PRO A 108 10.88 -2.56 3.47
N GLY A 109 9.97 -3.47 3.79
CA GLY A 109 8.81 -3.19 4.62
C GLY A 109 7.54 -3.88 4.15
N GLY A 110 6.52 -3.87 5.02
CA GLY A 110 5.28 -4.61 4.82
C GLY A 110 4.14 -4.13 5.70
N TRP A 111 3.17 -5.00 5.86
CA TRP A 111 2.01 -4.74 6.71
C TRP A 111 2.42 -4.56 8.17
N VAL A 112 1.86 -3.55 8.81
CA VAL A 112 2.05 -3.35 10.24
C VAL A 112 1.14 -4.31 11.00
N ASP A 113 1.74 -5.21 11.77
CA ASP A 113 1.01 -6.17 12.60
C ASP A 113 0.14 -5.46 13.64
N ALA A 114 -1.02 -6.04 13.95
CA ALA A 114 -2.01 -5.44 14.84
C ALA A 114 -1.48 -5.11 16.24
N LEU A 115 -0.45 -5.80 16.71
CA LEU A 115 0.16 -5.62 18.03
C LEU A 115 1.53 -4.93 17.98
N ALA A 116 2.00 -4.55 16.80
CA ALA A 116 3.26 -3.85 16.61
C ALA A 116 3.03 -2.35 16.39
N SER A 117 3.90 -1.53 16.93
CA SER A 117 3.99 -0.14 16.51
C SER A 117 4.60 -0.05 15.10
N VAL A 118 4.33 1.04 14.39
CA VAL A 118 4.94 1.31 13.08
C VAL A 118 6.47 1.26 13.16
N LYS A 119 7.05 1.77 14.25
CA LYS A 119 8.51 1.71 14.51
C LYS A 119 9.00 0.27 14.60
N GLU A 120 8.37 -0.54 15.45
CA GLU A 120 8.78 -1.93 15.66
C GLU A 120 8.66 -2.74 14.38
N ASN A 121 7.54 -2.56 13.65
CA ASN A 121 7.35 -3.20 12.35
C ASN A 121 8.45 -2.82 11.36
N THR A 122 8.72 -1.52 11.18
CA THR A 122 9.74 -1.07 10.23
C THR A 122 11.13 -1.65 10.53
N ILE A 123 11.53 -1.69 11.81
CA ILE A 123 12.81 -2.27 12.21
C ILE A 123 12.84 -3.78 11.99
N ARG A 124 11.75 -4.47 12.30
CA ARG A 124 11.62 -5.91 12.08
C ARG A 124 11.72 -6.26 10.59
N GLU A 125 10.98 -5.55 9.72
CA GLU A 125 11.04 -5.77 8.26
C GLU A 125 12.45 -5.53 7.70
N LEU A 126 13.15 -4.48 8.14
CA LEU A 126 14.54 -4.24 7.76
C LEU A 126 15.47 -5.40 8.16
N GLN A 127 15.22 -5.99 9.32
CA GLN A 127 15.98 -7.15 9.78
C GLN A 127 15.62 -8.43 9.02
N GLU A 128 14.34 -8.69 8.78
CA GLU A 128 13.84 -9.91 8.13
C GLU A 128 14.15 -9.90 6.62
N GLU A 129 13.87 -8.81 5.92
CA GLU A 129 14.03 -8.72 4.47
C GLU A 129 15.45 -8.36 4.03
N ALA A 130 16.15 -7.47 4.75
CA ALA A 130 17.48 -6.99 4.37
C ALA A 130 18.62 -7.45 5.29
N GLY A 131 18.30 -8.10 6.44
CA GLY A 131 19.30 -8.59 7.39
C GLY A 131 20.04 -7.49 8.14
N ILE A 132 19.53 -6.27 8.17
CA ILE A 132 20.20 -5.12 8.76
C ILE A 132 19.58 -4.68 10.07
N GLU A 133 20.41 -4.18 10.97
CA GLU A 133 20.02 -3.46 12.17
C GLU A 133 19.93 -1.96 11.84
N ALA A 134 18.84 -1.32 12.23
CA ALA A 134 18.59 0.07 11.91
C ALA A 134 17.91 0.83 13.05
N GLN A 135 17.94 2.14 13.00
CA GLN A 135 17.29 3.05 13.92
C GLN A 135 16.46 4.08 13.14
N ILE A 136 15.25 4.36 13.63
CA ILE A 136 14.39 5.41 13.05
C ILE A 136 15.06 6.78 13.17
N VAL A 137 15.06 7.52 12.07
CA VAL A 137 15.53 8.92 12.00
C VAL A 137 14.32 9.86 11.95
N LYS A 138 13.48 9.76 10.91
CA LYS A 138 12.30 10.62 10.71
C LYS A 138 11.24 9.94 9.87
N VAL A 139 9.99 10.41 9.98
CA VAL A 139 8.92 10.05 9.05
C VAL A 139 9.09 10.91 7.79
N ILE A 140 9.19 10.26 6.64
CA ILE A 140 9.30 10.92 5.34
C ILE A 140 7.92 11.33 4.83
N ALA A 141 6.98 10.38 4.82
CA ALA A 141 5.64 10.62 4.31
C ALA A 141 4.61 9.64 4.87
N ILE A 142 3.35 10.07 4.87
CA ILE A 142 2.15 9.27 5.15
C ILE A 142 1.22 9.46 3.96
N LEU A 143 1.06 8.40 3.16
CA LEU A 143 0.39 8.48 1.85
C LEU A 143 -0.74 7.46 1.72
N ASP A 144 -1.81 7.83 1.01
CA ASP A 144 -2.79 6.85 0.54
C ASP A 144 -2.20 6.05 -0.62
N ARG A 145 -1.99 4.76 -0.42
CA ARG A 145 -1.46 3.84 -1.44
C ARG A 145 -2.28 3.91 -2.73
N ASN A 146 -3.60 4.03 -2.65
CA ASN A 146 -4.48 4.00 -3.81
C ASN A 146 -4.42 5.26 -4.68
N ILE A 147 -3.83 6.35 -4.17
CA ILE A 147 -3.54 7.56 -4.96
C ILE A 147 -2.22 7.39 -5.73
N HIS A 148 -1.22 6.74 -5.13
CA HIS A 148 0.16 6.75 -5.63
C HIS A 148 0.62 5.46 -6.31
N ASN A 149 -0.02 4.32 -6.04
CA ASN A 149 0.39 3.01 -6.57
C ASN A 149 -0.73 2.36 -7.40
N THR A 150 -0.32 1.53 -8.35
CA THR A 150 -1.23 0.72 -9.18
C THR A 150 -0.91 -0.78 -9.02
N PRO A 151 -1.91 -1.66 -9.20
CA PRO A 151 -3.35 -1.37 -9.34
C PRO A 151 -3.97 -0.84 -8.04
N ARG A 152 -5.10 -0.13 -8.13
CA ARG A 152 -5.85 0.28 -6.93
C ARG A 152 -6.44 -0.95 -6.24
N TYR A 153 -6.38 -0.96 -4.91
CA TYR A 153 -6.99 -2.00 -4.09
C TYR A 153 -8.42 -1.62 -3.69
N ALA A 154 -9.25 -2.62 -3.43
CA ALA A 154 -10.64 -2.42 -2.99
C ALA A 154 -10.76 -1.91 -1.55
N TYR A 155 -9.66 -1.78 -0.82
CA TYR A 155 -9.61 -1.26 0.54
C TYR A 155 -8.50 -0.19 0.67
N GLY A 156 -8.64 0.67 1.68
CA GLY A 156 -7.65 1.71 1.96
C GLY A 156 -6.37 1.13 2.56
N ILE A 157 -5.25 1.72 2.21
CA ILE A 157 -3.93 1.43 2.79
C ILE A 157 -3.21 2.75 3.02
N THR A 158 -2.87 3.01 4.28
CA THR A 158 -1.99 4.11 4.64
C THR A 158 -0.55 3.60 4.61
N LYS A 159 0.24 4.14 3.68
CA LYS A 159 1.63 3.80 3.48
C LYS A 159 2.53 4.84 4.17
N ILE A 160 3.41 4.37 5.06
CA ILE A 160 4.27 5.21 5.88
C ILE A 160 5.72 4.97 5.46
N PHE A 161 6.37 6.00 4.92
CA PHE A 161 7.78 5.98 4.58
C PHE A 161 8.60 6.57 5.71
N ILE A 162 9.62 5.84 6.14
CA ILE A 162 10.43 6.18 7.33
C ILE A 162 11.90 6.10 6.95
N GLU A 163 12.63 7.17 7.18
CA GLU A 163 14.08 7.14 7.09
C GLU A 163 14.68 6.46 8.31
N CYS A 164 15.60 5.53 8.05
CA CYS A 164 16.31 4.78 9.07
C CYS A 164 17.82 4.88 8.84
N SER A 165 18.58 5.00 9.91
CA SER A 165 20.04 4.92 9.89
C SER A 165 20.49 3.47 10.05
N TYR A 166 21.49 3.07 9.26
CA TYR A 166 22.12 1.76 9.34
C TYR A 166 23.00 1.66 10.60
N LEU A 167 22.84 0.61 11.38
CA LEU A 167 23.65 0.34 12.58
C LEU A 167 24.60 -0.86 12.37
N GLY A 168 24.22 -1.84 11.57
CA GLY A 168 24.99 -3.05 11.35
C GLY A 168 24.22 -4.11 10.58
N GLY A 169 24.81 -5.29 10.46
CA GLY A 169 24.20 -6.43 9.77
C GLY A 169 24.51 -6.49 8.29
N ALA A 170 24.05 -7.54 7.65
CA ALA A 170 24.16 -7.77 6.22
C ALA A 170 23.10 -8.76 5.77
N PHE A 171 22.69 -8.65 4.52
CA PHE A 171 21.74 -9.57 3.89
C PHE A 171 22.18 -11.02 4.05
N LYS A 172 21.18 -11.84 4.35
CA LYS A 172 21.29 -13.31 4.30
C LYS A 172 20.06 -13.84 3.55
N PRO A 173 20.24 -14.84 2.68
CA PRO A 173 19.11 -15.45 1.99
C PRO A 173 18.01 -15.86 2.99
N ASN A 174 16.78 -15.50 2.67
CA ASN A 174 15.60 -15.78 3.48
C ASN A 174 14.43 -16.24 2.58
N ILE A 175 13.25 -16.47 3.15
CA ILE A 175 12.09 -16.98 2.40
C ILE A 175 11.29 -15.87 1.69
N GLU A 176 11.51 -14.60 2.02
CA GLU A 176 10.72 -13.47 1.55
C GLU A 176 11.42 -12.69 0.46
N THR A 177 12.75 -12.55 0.55
CA THR A 177 13.54 -11.75 -0.38
C THR A 177 14.71 -12.55 -0.96
N LEU A 178 14.99 -12.32 -2.26
CA LEU A 178 16.03 -13.02 -3.00
C LEU A 178 17.42 -12.38 -2.82
N ASP A 179 17.45 -11.04 -2.72
CA ASP A 179 18.68 -10.26 -2.61
C ASP A 179 18.40 -8.90 -1.97
N SER A 180 19.46 -8.19 -1.58
CA SER A 180 19.40 -6.79 -1.19
C SER A 180 20.59 -6.01 -1.75
N GLY A 181 20.36 -4.73 -2.09
CA GLY A 181 21.40 -3.90 -2.68
C GLY A 181 21.14 -2.41 -2.48
N TYR A 182 22.22 -1.62 -2.64
CA TYR A 182 22.15 -0.16 -2.58
C TYR A 182 22.21 0.42 -3.99
N PHE A 183 21.24 1.22 -4.38
CA PHE A 183 21.09 1.76 -5.73
C PHE A 183 21.04 3.28 -5.71
N SER A 184 21.75 3.90 -6.66
CA SER A 184 21.61 5.34 -6.93
C SER A 184 20.31 5.58 -7.72
N LEU A 185 19.85 6.83 -7.73
CA LEU A 185 18.61 7.19 -8.42
C LEU A 185 18.67 6.93 -9.94
N ASP A 186 19.86 7.01 -10.52
CA ASP A 186 20.08 6.82 -11.96
C ASP A 186 20.29 5.34 -12.35
N GLU A 187 20.48 4.46 -11.38
CA GLU A 187 20.75 3.02 -11.59
C GLU A 187 19.73 2.13 -10.87
N LEU A 188 18.49 2.57 -10.76
CA LEU A 188 17.44 1.78 -10.13
C LEU A 188 17.10 0.54 -10.96
N PRO A 189 16.93 -0.61 -10.31
CA PRO A 189 16.46 -1.83 -10.98
C PRO A 189 14.96 -1.73 -11.30
N GLU A 190 14.40 -2.77 -11.93
CA GLU A 190 12.95 -2.87 -12.14
C GLU A 190 12.21 -2.90 -10.80
N LEU A 191 11.28 -1.95 -10.60
CA LEU A 191 10.57 -1.77 -9.35
C LEU A 191 9.27 -2.58 -9.30
N ALA A 192 8.92 -3.07 -8.12
CA ALA A 192 7.60 -3.58 -7.79
C ALA A 192 6.65 -2.39 -7.55
N GLU A 193 6.09 -1.80 -8.63
CA GLU A 193 5.34 -0.54 -8.59
C GLU A 193 4.09 -0.59 -7.70
N GLU A 194 3.52 -1.77 -7.49
CA GLU A 194 2.44 -1.97 -6.52
C GLU A 194 2.92 -1.78 -5.07
N LYS A 195 4.22 -1.92 -4.79
CA LYS A 195 4.85 -1.73 -3.49
C LYS A 195 5.53 -0.37 -3.38
N VAL A 196 6.34 0.01 -4.38
CA VAL A 196 7.03 1.30 -4.40
C VAL A 196 7.17 1.82 -5.82
N THR A 197 6.87 3.10 -6.04
CA THR A 197 7.04 3.77 -7.34
C THR A 197 8.33 4.58 -7.40
N LEU A 198 8.78 4.90 -8.61
CA LEU A 198 9.92 5.80 -8.83
C LEU A 198 9.76 7.15 -8.10
N GLU A 199 8.54 7.71 -8.14
CA GLU A 199 8.28 9.00 -7.48
C GLU A 199 8.39 8.90 -5.95
N GLN A 200 7.99 7.78 -5.36
CA GLN A 200 8.17 7.51 -3.92
C GLN A 200 9.65 7.35 -3.56
N ILE A 201 10.45 6.71 -4.41
CA ILE A 201 11.91 6.64 -4.21
C ILE A 201 12.54 8.04 -4.31
N LYS A 202 12.20 8.84 -5.34
CA LYS A 202 12.66 10.23 -5.47
C LYS A 202 12.28 11.08 -4.25
N MET A 203 11.10 10.88 -3.69
CA MET A 203 10.66 11.52 -2.46
C MET A 203 11.56 11.15 -1.29
N CYS A 204 11.93 9.87 -1.13
CA CYS A 204 12.85 9.42 -0.10
C CYS A 204 14.24 10.06 -0.25
N PHE A 205 14.77 10.16 -1.48
CA PHE A 205 16.03 10.86 -1.74
C PHE A 205 15.95 12.35 -1.38
N LYS A 206 14.88 13.04 -1.78
CA LYS A 206 14.69 14.46 -1.41
C LYS A 206 14.68 14.65 0.10
N ALA A 207 13.95 13.77 0.80
CA ALA A 207 13.88 13.83 2.26
C ALA A 207 15.23 13.57 2.92
N HIS A 208 16.04 12.65 2.36
CA HIS A 208 17.36 12.31 2.88
C HIS A 208 18.34 13.49 2.81
N PHE A 209 18.33 14.24 1.71
CA PHE A 209 19.23 15.38 1.49
C PHE A 209 18.69 16.72 1.99
N ASP A 210 17.50 16.74 2.58
CA ASP A 210 16.90 17.96 3.15
C ASP A 210 16.81 17.85 4.68
N ASP A 211 17.69 18.54 5.36
CA ASP A 211 17.71 18.61 6.84
C ASP A 211 16.45 19.26 7.42
N ASN A 212 15.72 20.05 6.62
CA ASN A 212 14.50 20.73 7.02
C ASN A 212 13.23 20.02 6.48
N TRP A 213 13.36 18.77 6.03
CA TRP A 213 12.25 18.01 5.48
C TRP A 213 11.05 17.98 6.42
N GLN A 214 9.91 18.36 5.88
CA GLN A 214 8.62 18.19 6.56
C GLN A 214 7.92 16.98 5.99
N CYS A 215 7.38 16.14 6.89
CA CYS A 215 6.61 14.95 6.51
C CYS A 215 5.52 15.32 5.52
N LEU A 216 5.52 14.67 4.36
CA LEU A 216 4.42 14.80 3.39
C LEU A 216 3.22 13.97 3.86
N CYS A 217 2.03 14.51 3.66
CA CYS A 217 0.80 13.83 4.03
C CYS A 217 -0.28 14.15 2.98
N ASP A 218 -1.03 13.12 2.52
CA ASP A 218 -2.22 13.30 1.68
C ASP A 218 -3.41 13.77 2.51
#